data_a2cd1db367c54aa0eed4c11bea09d946
#
_entry.id   a2cd1db367c54aa0eed4c11bea09d946
#
_cell.length_a   1.000
_cell.length_b   1.000
_cell.length_c   1.000
_cell.angle_alpha   90.00
_cell.angle_beta   90.00
_cell.angle_gamma   90.00
#
_symmetry.space_group_name_H-M   'P 1'
#
loop_
_entity.id
_entity.type
_entity.pdbx_description
1 polymer ?
#
loop_
_entity_poly.entity_id
_entity_poly.type
_entity_poly.pdbx_seq_one_letter_code
_entity_poly.pdbx_strand_id
1 'polypeptide(L)'
;MMIADMLAELGHSVVAEAGDLVSALEHANTTNFDFAVLDVLLGRTSSEPVAQVLAQRNVPFVFASGYGADGVPARFQERPLLTKPFQLDQLNGCIAKLLDRT
;
A
#
# COMPACT_ATOMS: atom_id res chain seq x y z
N MET A 1 -3.83 5.59 15.26
CA MET A 1 -4.21 6.42 14.10
C MET A 1 -4.29 5.52 12.88
N MET A 2 -5.36 5.62 12.12
CA MET A 2 -5.53 4.82 10.92
C MET A 2 -4.70 5.39 9.78
N ILE A 3 -4.33 4.53 8.81
CA ILE A 3 -3.50 4.96 7.68
C ILE A 3 -4.14 6.11 6.90
N ALA A 4 -5.46 6.06 6.70
CA ALA A 4 -6.16 7.14 5.99
C ALA A 4 -5.97 8.49 6.69
N ASP A 5 -6.07 8.52 8.01
CA ASP A 5 -5.87 9.74 8.77
C ASP A 5 -4.43 10.24 8.67
N MET A 6 -3.47 9.32 8.68
CA MET A 6 -2.05 9.67 8.55
C MET A 6 -1.78 10.28 7.18
N LEU A 7 -2.34 9.69 6.13
CA LEU A 7 -2.18 10.21 4.78
C LEU A 7 -2.78 11.61 4.63
N ALA A 8 -3.96 11.82 5.20
CA ALA A 8 -4.60 13.14 5.18
C ALA A 8 -3.75 14.17 5.91
N GLU A 9 -3.17 13.80 7.04
CA GLU A 9 -2.31 14.69 7.82
C GLU A 9 -1.05 15.06 7.06
N LEU A 10 -0.55 14.17 6.22
CA LEU A 10 0.62 14.43 5.37
C LEU A 10 0.27 15.22 4.09
N GLY A 11 -0.97 15.60 3.91
CA GLY A 11 -1.40 16.38 2.76
C GLY A 11 -1.87 15.58 1.56
N HIS A 12 -2.05 14.27 1.72
CA HIS A 12 -2.54 13.42 0.64
C HIS A 12 -4.05 13.26 0.72
N SER A 13 -4.67 13.10 -0.45
CA SER A 13 -6.11 12.81 -0.53
C SER A 13 -6.32 11.32 -0.67
N VAL A 14 -7.12 10.75 0.22
CA VAL A 14 -7.45 9.33 0.15
C VAL A 14 -8.67 9.17 -0.76
N VAL A 15 -8.46 8.63 -1.95
CA VAL A 15 -9.53 8.52 -2.96
C VAL A 15 -10.30 7.20 -2.87
N ALA A 16 -9.74 6.19 -2.20
CA ALA A 16 -10.39 4.90 -2.03
C ALA A 16 -9.79 4.14 -0.85
N GLU A 17 -10.63 3.39 -0.17
CA GLU A 17 -10.22 2.47 0.89
C GLU A 17 -10.93 1.15 0.67
N ALA A 18 -10.25 0.05 0.97
CA ALA A 18 -10.83 -1.28 0.83
C ALA A 18 -10.34 -2.16 1.96
N GLY A 19 -11.28 -2.91 2.56
CA GLY A 19 -10.97 -3.84 3.66
C GLY A 19 -10.96 -5.30 3.23
N ASP A 20 -11.31 -5.60 1.99
CA ASP A 20 -11.35 -6.97 1.48
C ASP A 20 -10.77 -7.03 0.07
N LEU A 21 -10.49 -8.26 -0.38
CA LEU A 21 -9.83 -8.47 -1.66
C LEU A 21 -10.68 -8.01 -2.84
N VAL A 22 -11.99 -8.25 -2.79
CA VAL A 22 -12.89 -7.90 -3.91
C VAL A 22 -12.93 -6.40 -4.11
N SER A 23 -13.16 -5.63 -3.06
CA SER A 23 -13.17 -4.18 -3.12
C SER A 23 -11.82 -3.61 -3.54
N ALA A 24 -10.75 -4.19 -3.00
CA ALA A 24 -9.39 -3.75 -3.34
C ALA A 24 -9.07 -3.96 -4.81
N LEU A 25 -9.44 -5.12 -5.38
CA LEU A 25 -9.24 -5.39 -6.79
C LEU A 25 -10.06 -4.45 -7.66
N GLU A 26 -11.29 -4.17 -7.27
CA GLU A 26 -12.14 -3.25 -8.00
C GLU A 26 -11.50 -1.86 -8.07
N HIS A 27 -11.06 -1.32 -6.94
CA HIS A 27 -10.39 -0.02 -6.92
C HIS A 27 -9.07 -0.05 -7.69
N ALA A 28 -8.30 -1.11 -7.56
CA ALA A 28 -7.02 -1.23 -8.26
C ALA A 28 -7.20 -1.22 -9.78
N ASN A 29 -8.32 -1.74 -10.27
CA ASN A 29 -8.59 -1.82 -11.70
C ASN A 29 -9.26 -0.57 -12.27
N THR A 30 -10.01 0.17 -11.46
CA THR A 30 -10.90 1.22 -12.00
C THR A 30 -10.61 2.62 -11.48
N THR A 31 -9.95 2.76 -10.33
CA THR A 31 -9.74 4.07 -9.71
C THR A 31 -8.37 4.61 -10.11
N ASN A 32 -8.31 5.90 -10.41
CA ASN A 32 -7.03 6.58 -10.68
C ASN A 32 -6.47 7.15 -9.38
N PHE A 33 -5.23 6.82 -9.08
CA PHE A 33 -4.54 7.34 -7.91
C PHE A 33 -3.02 7.32 -8.15
N ASP A 34 -2.29 8.09 -7.36
CA ASP A 34 -0.85 8.29 -7.56
C ASP A 34 -0.01 7.20 -6.92
N PHE A 35 -0.49 6.63 -5.82
CA PHE A 35 0.18 5.54 -5.12
C PHE A 35 -0.81 4.83 -4.20
N ALA A 36 -0.40 3.68 -3.70
CA ALA A 36 -1.22 2.89 -2.80
C ALA A 36 -0.42 2.42 -1.59
N VAL A 37 -1.09 2.32 -0.46
CA VAL A 37 -0.57 1.60 0.71
C VAL A 37 -1.39 0.33 0.83
N LEU A 38 -0.72 -0.81 0.73
CA LEU A 38 -1.37 -2.10 0.60
C LEU A 38 -1.01 -3.00 1.78
N ASP A 39 -2.02 -3.37 2.58
CA ASP A 39 -1.80 -4.39 3.61
C ASP A 39 -1.41 -5.70 2.94
N VAL A 40 -0.46 -6.42 3.55
CA VAL A 40 -0.04 -7.72 3.05
C VAL A 40 -1.21 -8.70 3.05
N LEU A 41 -2.05 -8.62 4.09
CA LEU A 41 -3.26 -9.42 4.17
C LEU A 41 -4.49 -8.53 4.20
N LEU A 42 -5.50 -8.90 3.42
CA LEU A 42 -6.82 -8.29 3.46
C LEU A 42 -7.74 -9.31 4.15
N GLY A 43 -7.99 -9.08 5.45
CA GLY A 43 -8.56 -10.10 6.29
C GLY A 43 -7.56 -11.25 6.43
N ARG A 44 -7.93 -12.43 5.95
CA ARG A 44 -7.05 -13.61 5.95
C ARG A 44 -6.52 -13.95 4.56
N THR A 45 -6.78 -13.09 3.59
CA THR A 45 -6.45 -13.35 2.19
C THR A 45 -5.25 -12.52 1.78
N SER A 46 -4.31 -13.13 1.07
CA SER A 46 -3.14 -12.40 0.54
C SER A 46 -3.58 -11.29 -0.40
N SER A 47 -2.94 -10.14 -0.29
CA SER A 47 -3.18 -9.01 -1.20
C SER A 47 -2.37 -9.12 -2.49
N GLU A 48 -1.69 -10.23 -2.73
CA GLU A 48 -0.86 -10.40 -3.92
C GLU A 48 -1.59 -10.11 -5.23
N PRO A 49 -2.85 -10.54 -5.44
CA PRO A 49 -3.55 -10.19 -6.68
C PRO A 49 -3.69 -8.69 -6.91
N VAL A 50 -3.88 -7.93 -5.83
CA VAL A 50 -3.96 -6.46 -5.92
C VAL A 50 -2.60 -5.89 -6.31
N ALA A 51 -1.53 -6.39 -5.69
CA ALA A 51 -0.17 -5.97 -6.01
C ALA A 51 0.17 -6.22 -7.48
N GLN A 52 -0.26 -7.36 -8.02
CA GLN A 52 -0.06 -7.67 -9.44
C GLN A 52 -0.75 -6.65 -10.35
N VAL A 53 -1.98 -6.28 -10.04
CA VAL A 53 -2.71 -5.28 -10.82
C VAL A 53 -2.01 -3.93 -10.76
N LEU A 54 -1.61 -3.50 -9.56
CA LEU A 54 -0.92 -2.23 -9.40
C LEU A 54 0.40 -2.20 -10.18
N ALA A 55 1.15 -3.29 -10.12
CA ALA A 55 2.40 -3.40 -10.86
C ALA A 55 2.17 -3.34 -12.37
N GLN A 56 1.14 -4.00 -12.87
CA GLN A 56 0.80 -3.98 -14.29
C GLN A 56 0.38 -2.60 -14.76
N ARG A 57 -0.27 -1.83 -13.90
CA ARG A 57 -0.68 -0.46 -14.21
C ARG A 57 0.42 0.57 -13.95
N ASN A 58 1.57 0.13 -13.49
CA ASN A 58 2.69 1.01 -13.11
C ASN A 58 2.33 2.00 -12.01
N VAL A 59 1.46 1.58 -11.08
CA VAL A 59 1.10 2.38 -9.91
C VAL A 59 2.07 2.05 -8.79
N PRO A 60 2.79 3.03 -8.24
CA PRO A 60 3.68 2.78 -7.11
C PRO A 60 2.88 2.37 -5.88
N PHE A 61 3.40 1.42 -5.12
CA PHE A 61 2.75 1.01 -3.88
C PHE A 61 3.77 0.56 -2.85
N VAL A 62 3.36 0.61 -1.58
CA VAL A 62 4.14 0.15 -0.44
C VAL A 62 3.30 -0.84 0.34
N PHE A 63 3.93 -1.91 0.82
CA PHE A 63 3.25 -2.86 1.70
C PHE A 63 3.29 -2.40 3.14
N ALA A 64 2.24 -2.70 3.89
CA ALA A 64 2.18 -2.54 5.33
C ALA A 64 1.93 -3.90 5.96
N SER A 65 2.71 -4.28 6.97
CA SER A 65 2.64 -5.60 7.57
C SER A 65 2.88 -5.56 9.06
N GLY A 66 2.11 -6.33 9.83
CA GLY A 66 2.35 -6.55 11.25
C GLY A 66 3.41 -7.62 11.52
N TYR A 67 3.87 -8.31 10.48
CA TYR A 67 4.79 -9.45 10.60
C TYR A 67 6.10 -9.22 9.86
N GLY A 68 6.45 -7.96 9.60
CA GLY A 68 7.65 -7.66 8.84
C GLY A 68 7.54 -8.20 7.41
N ALA A 69 8.66 -8.68 6.87
CA ALA A 69 8.70 -9.15 5.48
C ALA A 69 8.10 -10.54 5.28
N ASP A 70 7.75 -11.25 6.34
CA ASP A 70 7.36 -12.66 6.25
C ASP A 70 6.11 -12.90 5.39
N GLY A 71 5.18 -11.97 5.38
CA GLY A 71 3.96 -12.13 4.59
C GLY A 71 4.03 -11.54 3.20
N VAL A 72 5.14 -10.88 2.86
CA VAL A 72 5.26 -10.22 1.55
C VAL A 72 5.53 -11.26 0.47
N PRO A 73 4.74 -11.26 -0.63
CA PRO A 73 5.01 -12.20 -1.72
C PRO A 73 6.42 -12.06 -2.25
N ALA A 74 7.06 -13.20 -2.58
CA ALA A 74 8.47 -13.23 -2.96
C ALA A 74 8.80 -12.28 -4.13
N ARG A 75 7.90 -12.15 -5.09
CA ARG A 75 8.11 -11.31 -6.27
C ARG A 75 8.08 -9.81 -5.97
N PHE A 76 7.63 -9.43 -4.77
CA PHE A 76 7.50 -8.02 -4.38
C PHE A 76 8.37 -7.65 -3.18
N GLN A 77 9.31 -8.49 -2.81
CA GLN A 77 10.12 -8.23 -1.60
C GLN A 77 11.06 -7.04 -1.73
N GLU A 78 11.31 -6.57 -2.93
CA GLU A 78 12.11 -5.37 -3.15
C GLU A 78 11.28 -4.09 -2.99
N ARG A 79 9.96 -4.19 -2.88
CA ARG A 79 9.10 -3.02 -2.68
C ARG A 79 9.26 -2.49 -1.27
N PRO A 80 9.06 -1.18 -1.07
CA PRO A 80 9.09 -0.61 0.28
C PRO A 80 8.10 -1.30 1.20
N LEU A 81 8.49 -1.47 2.44
CA LEU A 81 7.67 -2.14 3.45
C LEU A 81 7.60 -1.27 4.70
N LEU A 82 6.38 -1.06 5.20
CA LEU A 82 6.14 -0.43 6.49
C LEU A 82 5.76 -1.52 7.49
N THR A 83 6.53 -1.66 8.55
CA THR A 83 6.23 -2.61 9.62
C THR A 83 5.36 -1.93 10.66
N LYS A 84 4.20 -2.52 10.94
CA LYS A 84 3.28 -2.01 11.96
C LYS A 84 3.77 -2.34 13.36
N PRO A 85 3.59 -1.48 14.34
CA PRO A 85 3.09 -0.12 14.21
C PRO A 85 4.16 0.80 13.66
N PHE A 86 3.78 1.75 12.82
CA PHE A 86 4.71 2.75 12.28
C PHE A 86 4.22 4.15 12.60
N GLN A 87 5.15 5.10 12.59
CA GLN A 87 4.86 6.49 12.90
C GLN A 87 4.69 7.31 11.63
N LEU A 88 4.16 8.53 11.80
CA LEU A 88 3.86 9.41 10.68
C LEU A 88 5.08 9.71 9.83
N ASP A 89 6.24 9.95 10.46
CA ASP A 89 7.47 10.25 9.75
C ASP A 89 7.99 9.05 8.96
N GLN A 90 7.77 7.84 9.46
CA GLN A 90 8.12 6.62 8.73
C GLN A 90 7.28 6.47 7.46
N LEU A 91 5.98 6.72 7.58
CA LEU A 91 5.09 6.68 6.43
C LEU A 91 5.47 7.76 5.42
N ASN A 92 5.73 8.97 5.88
CA ASN A 92 6.11 10.07 5.00
C ASN A 92 7.41 9.76 4.26
N GLY A 93 8.41 9.24 4.95
CA GLY A 93 9.69 8.88 4.33
C GLY A 93 9.53 7.78 3.28
N CYS A 94 8.69 6.80 3.56
CA CYS A 94 8.42 5.72 2.62
C CYS A 94 7.71 6.22 1.36
N ILE A 95 6.73 7.11 1.52
CA ILE A 95 6.01 7.70 0.39
C ILE A 95 6.95 8.57 -0.43
N ALA A 96 7.82 9.33 0.20
CA ALA A 96 8.78 10.18 -0.50
C ALA A 96 9.69 9.34 -1.40
N LYS A 97 10.18 8.21 -0.89
CA LYS A 97 11.01 7.30 -1.69
C LYS A 97 10.21 6.68 -2.82
N LEU A 98 8.95 6.34 -2.54
CA LEU A 98 8.07 5.70 -3.52
C LEU A 98 7.80 6.62 -4.71
N LEU A 99 7.61 7.90 -4.46
CA LEU A 99 7.30 8.88 -5.49
C LEU A 99 8.53 9.49 -6.13
N ASP A 100 9.71 9.27 -5.57
CA ASP A 100 10.97 9.74 -6.15
C ASP A 100 11.41 8.77 -7.23
N ARG A 101 11.32 9.22 -8.48
CA ARG A 101 11.58 8.38 -9.65
C ARG A 101 12.82 8.78 -10.43
N THR A 102 13.63 9.58 -9.84
CA THR A 102 14.88 9.99 -10.49
C THR A 102 15.92 8.89 -10.46
#